data_9c5bfafe846141247f570313e9a89332
#
_entry.id   9c5bfafe846141247f570313e9a89332
#
_cell.length_a   1.000
_cell.length_b   1.000
_cell.length_c   1.000
_cell.angle_alpha   90.00
_cell.angle_beta   90.00
_cell.angle_gamma   90.00
#
_symmetry.space_group_name_H-M   'P 1'
#
loop_
_entity.id
_entity.type
_entity.pdbx_description
1 polymer ?
#
loop_
_entity_poly.entity_id
_entity_poly.type
_entity_poly.pdbx_seq_one_letter_code
_entity_poly.pdbx_strand_id
1 'polypeptide(L)'
;MARHHFPRTLSIVALAGACLPLGACSFEQSALHPAGRDAEALSGLTWFMFAGAVVVWAIIMGVVVYAVLGRRRPSSERFADYFVLVGGVAFPTVGLAILLVYGLSLLPNWRSDEPPDLRVEVKAEQYWWRLSYQLPDGTSLETANQLHLPKDATVEFVLSSTDVIHSFWIPALGGKMDAIPGRRNVLRLTPTKTGTYRGVCAEFCGPSHSFMAFAVVVEEAEAFAAWLSAQRQPARAGNAAFVAAGCGACHTVRGVTEAGSVGPDLTHFGSRRSIGADRLANSRDNLLAWLRDPAHSKPGVGMPGYAFLPDADLAEIADYLLELK
;
A
#
# COMPACT_ATOMS: atom_id res chain seq x y z
N MET A 1 -52.91 12.99 -28.13
CA MET A 1 -51.46 12.71 -28.08
C MET A 1 -50.80 13.86 -27.29
N ALA A 2 -50.55 13.63 -26.02
CA ALA A 2 -49.92 14.64 -25.15
C ALA A 2 -48.39 14.52 -25.26
N ARG A 3 -47.71 15.57 -25.70
CA ARG A 3 -46.27 15.68 -25.72
C ARG A 3 -45.79 16.02 -24.30
N HIS A 4 -45.16 15.07 -23.60
CA HIS A 4 -44.48 15.34 -22.36
C HIS A 4 -43.19 16.12 -22.64
N HIS A 5 -43.20 17.42 -22.32
CA HIS A 5 -41.98 18.22 -22.25
C HIS A 5 -41.25 17.90 -20.95
N PHE A 6 -40.17 17.12 -21.02
CA PHE A 6 -39.20 17.01 -19.92
C PHE A 6 -38.48 18.35 -19.76
N PRO A 7 -38.41 18.95 -18.58
CA PRO A 7 -37.78 20.25 -18.41
C PRO A 7 -36.23 20.08 -18.52
N ARG A 8 -35.66 20.81 -19.47
CA ARG A 8 -34.19 20.87 -19.74
C ARG A 8 -33.34 21.24 -18.52
N THR A 9 -33.94 21.84 -17.50
CA THR A 9 -33.28 22.23 -16.25
C THR A 9 -32.91 21.06 -15.36
N LEU A 10 -33.65 19.92 -15.38
CA LEU A 10 -33.28 18.73 -14.61
C LEU A 10 -32.03 18.05 -15.14
N SER A 11 -31.76 18.11 -16.45
CA SER A 11 -30.58 17.47 -17.06
C SER A 11 -29.27 18.18 -16.69
N ILE A 12 -29.27 19.51 -16.53
CA ILE A 12 -28.10 20.29 -16.17
C ILE A 12 -27.72 20.09 -14.70
N VAL A 13 -28.70 20.00 -13.81
CA VAL A 13 -28.51 19.76 -12.38
C VAL A 13 -27.99 18.33 -12.13
N ALA A 14 -28.45 17.33 -12.90
CA ALA A 14 -27.96 15.97 -12.81
C ALA A 14 -26.49 15.81 -13.29
N LEU A 15 -26.09 16.57 -14.34
CA LEU A 15 -24.69 16.58 -14.79
C LEU A 15 -23.76 17.31 -13.80
N ALA A 16 -24.20 18.41 -13.20
CA ALA A 16 -23.41 19.14 -12.20
C ALA A 16 -23.23 18.35 -10.89
N GLY A 17 -24.22 17.56 -10.49
CA GLY A 17 -24.14 16.69 -9.32
C GLY A 17 -23.19 15.50 -9.47
N ALA A 18 -22.92 15.03 -10.69
CA ALA A 18 -22.01 13.91 -10.97
C ALA A 18 -20.52 14.28 -10.85
N CYS A 19 -20.16 15.57 -10.82
CA CYS A 19 -18.78 16.04 -10.75
C CYS A 19 -18.27 16.31 -9.32
N LEU A 20 -19.10 16.16 -8.29
CA LEU A 20 -18.76 16.53 -6.91
C LEU A 20 -17.95 15.51 -6.06
N PRO A 21 -17.76 14.24 -6.42
CA PRO A 21 -16.99 13.32 -5.57
C PRO A 21 -15.52 13.15 -5.95
N LEU A 22 -14.94 13.90 -6.87
CA LEU A 22 -13.57 13.68 -7.34
C LEU A 22 -12.46 14.17 -6.40
N GLY A 23 -12.80 14.76 -5.25
CA GLY A 23 -11.84 15.26 -4.25
C GLY A 23 -11.54 14.29 -3.09
N ALA A 24 -12.06 13.06 -3.08
CA ALA A 24 -12.01 12.15 -1.93
C ALA A 24 -10.82 11.18 -1.90
N CYS A 25 -9.87 11.25 -2.85
CA CYS A 25 -8.71 10.35 -2.85
C CYS A 25 -7.57 10.95 -2.02
N SER A 26 -7.14 10.26 -0.97
CA SER A 26 -5.91 10.64 -0.26
C SER A 26 -4.70 10.41 -1.18
N PHE A 27 -3.75 11.36 -1.20
CA PHE A 27 -2.51 11.23 -1.99
C PHE A 27 -1.62 10.09 -1.48
N GLU A 28 -1.72 9.73 -0.21
CA GLU A 28 -0.85 8.76 0.45
C GLU A 28 -0.95 7.34 -0.14
N GLN A 29 -2.11 6.96 -0.69
CA GLN A 29 -2.35 5.63 -1.28
C GLN A 29 -2.67 5.69 -2.77
N SER A 30 -2.54 6.85 -3.41
CA SER A 30 -2.98 7.03 -4.79
C SER A 30 -1.95 6.52 -5.81
N ALA A 31 -2.34 5.54 -6.63
CA ALA A 31 -1.56 5.12 -7.79
C ALA A 31 -1.50 6.20 -8.92
N LEU A 32 -2.38 7.22 -8.85
CA LEU A 32 -2.38 8.34 -9.80
C LEU A 32 -1.40 9.47 -9.40
N HIS A 33 -0.78 9.37 -8.22
CA HIS A 33 0.24 10.30 -7.73
C HIS A 33 1.54 9.51 -7.48
N PRO A 34 2.21 9.07 -8.56
CA PRO A 34 3.38 8.21 -8.44
C PRO A 34 4.53 8.94 -7.74
N ALA A 35 5.19 8.22 -6.86
CA ALA A 35 6.34 8.68 -6.08
C ALA A 35 7.50 7.67 -6.11
N GLY A 36 7.44 6.72 -7.03
CA GLY A 36 8.50 5.75 -7.31
C GLY A 36 8.61 5.49 -8.80
N ARG A 37 9.81 5.08 -9.23
CA ARG A 37 10.14 4.86 -10.64
C ARG A 37 9.16 3.93 -11.35
N ASP A 38 8.80 2.81 -10.72
CA ASP A 38 7.89 1.83 -11.30
C ASP A 38 6.45 2.35 -11.36
N ALA A 39 6.02 3.09 -10.32
CA ALA A 39 4.70 3.72 -10.31
C ALA A 39 4.58 4.80 -11.39
N GLU A 40 5.65 5.56 -11.67
CA GLU A 40 5.68 6.55 -12.75
C GLU A 40 5.54 5.89 -14.12
N ALA A 41 6.24 4.78 -14.36
CA ALA A 41 6.13 4.02 -15.60
C ALA A 41 4.71 3.45 -15.80
N LEU A 42 4.13 2.86 -14.74
CA LEU A 42 2.77 2.32 -14.76
C LEU A 42 1.71 3.43 -14.96
N SER A 43 1.90 4.59 -14.34
CA SER A 43 1.03 5.76 -14.52
C SER A 43 1.08 6.25 -15.97
N GLY A 44 2.26 6.30 -16.59
CA GLY A 44 2.41 6.66 -17.99
C GLY A 44 1.64 5.71 -18.92
N LEU A 45 1.77 4.39 -18.71
CA LEU A 45 1.00 3.39 -19.45
C LEU A 45 -0.50 3.57 -19.24
N THR A 46 -0.95 3.80 -18.00
CA THR A 46 -2.37 3.98 -17.66
C THR A 46 -2.97 5.16 -18.41
N TRP A 47 -2.30 6.31 -18.43
CA TRP A 47 -2.77 7.49 -19.16
C TRP A 47 -2.76 7.28 -20.68
N PHE A 48 -1.76 6.60 -21.22
CA PHE A 48 -1.72 6.23 -22.63
C PHE A 48 -2.92 5.35 -23.02
N MET A 49 -3.21 4.31 -22.21
CA MET A 49 -4.35 3.42 -22.44
C MET A 49 -5.68 4.17 -22.31
N PHE A 50 -5.81 5.05 -21.30
CA PHE A 50 -7.01 5.84 -21.09
C PHE A 50 -7.29 6.78 -22.27
N ALA A 51 -6.27 7.51 -22.75
CA ALA A 51 -6.39 8.37 -23.91
C ALA A 51 -6.79 7.58 -25.16
N GLY A 52 -6.16 6.42 -25.41
CA GLY A 52 -6.52 5.52 -26.50
C GLY A 52 -7.96 5.02 -26.39
N ALA A 53 -8.40 4.61 -25.19
CA ALA A 53 -9.77 4.17 -24.96
C ALA A 53 -10.81 5.28 -25.23
N VAL A 54 -10.52 6.53 -24.84
CA VAL A 54 -11.39 7.69 -25.12
C VAL A 54 -11.50 7.92 -26.63
N VAL A 55 -10.39 7.84 -27.38
CA VAL A 55 -10.41 7.98 -28.84
C VAL A 55 -11.26 6.87 -29.51
N VAL A 56 -11.03 5.62 -29.12
CA VAL A 56 -11.81 4.49 -29.65
C VAL A 56 -13.29 4.64 -29.33
N TRP A 57 -13.61 5.02 -28.06
CA TRP A 57 -14.98 5.29 -27.65
C TRP A 57 -15.63 6.40 -28.48
N ALA A 58 -14.94 7.51 -28.68
CA ALA A 58 -15.45 8.63 -29.49
C ALA A 58 -15.72 8.22 -30.96
N ILE A 59 -14.83 7.42 -31.55
CA ILE A 59 -15.03 6.88 -32.91
C ILE A 59 -16.27 5.99 -32.97
N ILE A 60 -16.38 5.04 -32.02
CA ILE A 60 -17.54 4.11 -31.97
C ILE A 60 -18.85 4.89 -31.77
N MET A 61 -18.87 5.85 -30.83
CA MET A 61 -20.05 6.67 -30.59
C MET A 61 -20.39 7.55 -31.80
N GLY A 62 -19.40 8.08 -32.50
CA GLY A 62 -19.57 8.80 -33.77
C GLY A 62 -20.20 7.94 -34.85
N VAL A 63 -19.74 6.68 -35.00
CA VAL A 63 -20.35 5.71 -35.95
C VAL A 63 -21.79 5.38 -35.57
N VAL A 64 -22.07 5.15 -34.26
CA VAL A 64 -23.42 4.88 -33.78
C VAL A 64 -24.34 6.09 -34.05
N VAL A 65 -23.95 7.30 -33.72
CA VAL A 65 -24.72 8.52 -33.99
C VAL A 65 -24.97 8.68 -35.47
N TYR A 66 -23.94 8.49 -36.32
CA TYR A 66 -24.09 8.53 -37.78
C TYR A 66 -25.09 7.48 -38.28
N ALA A 67 -25.04 6.23 -37.77
CA ALA A 67 -25.93 5.16 -38.16
C ALA A 67 -27.39 5.44 -37.75
N VAL A 68 -27.61 6.08 -36.59
CA VAL A 68 -28.96 6.39 -36.07
C VAL A 68 -29.55 7.62 -36.74
N LEU A 69 -28.76 8.68 -36.94
CA LEU A 69 -29.24 9.96 -37.48
C LEU A 69 -29.07 10.09 -39.00
N GLY A 70 -28.16 9.29 -39.58
CA GLY A 70 -27.87 9.31 -41.01
C GLY A 70 -29.02 8.70 -41.85
N ARG A 71 -29.18 9.24 -43.07
CA ARG A 71 -30.10 8.62 -44.06
C ARG A 71 -29.49 7.26 -44.46
N ARG A 72 -30.27 6.19 -44.32
CA ARG A 72 -29.90 4.84 -44.74
C ARG A 72 -29.52 4.80 -46.22
N ARG A 73 -28.24 4.68 -46.52
CA ARG A 73 -27.74 4.30 -47.86
C ARG A 73 -27.33 2.86 -47.77
N PRO A 74 -27.73 2.00 -48.76
CA PRO A 74 -27.25 0.63 -48.78
C PRO A 74 -25.74 0.66 -48.95
N SER A 75 -24.99 0.13 -48.01
CA SER A 75 -23.56 -0.14 -48.14
C SER A 75 -23.36 -1.39 -48.95
N SER A 76 -22.29 -1.48 -49.78
CA SER A 76 -21.97 -2.72 -50.46
C SER A 76 -21.52 -3.77 -49.43
N GLU A 77 -21.85 -5.05 -49.65
CA GLU A 77 -21.43 -6.16 -48.79
C GLU A 77 -19.88 -6.15 -48.57
N ARG A 78 -19.11 -5.89 -49.64
CA ARG A 78 -17.64 -5.75 -49.54
C ARG A 78 -17.18 -4.68 -48.57
N PHE A 79 -17.89 -3.54 -48.49
CA PHE A 79 -17.54 -2.49 -47.51
C PHE A 79 -17.86 -2.94 -46.11
N ALA A 80 -18.96 -3.62 -45.89
CA ALA A 80 -19.31 -4.18 -44.60
C ALA A 80 -18.29 -5.22 -44.10
N ASP A 81 -17.91 -6.15 -44.98
CA ASP A 81 -16.90 -7.16 -44.70
C ASP A 81 -15.54 -6.56 -44.37
N TYR A 82 -15.10 -5.56 -45.18
CA TYR A 82 -13.85 -4.85 -44.94
C TYR A 82 -13.87 -4.06 -43.60
N PHE A 83 -14.99 -3.41 -43.32
CA PHE A 83 -15.16 -2.66 -42.08
C PHE A 83 -15.10 -3.58 -40.83
N VAL A 84 -15.75 -4.73 -40.90
CA VAL A 84 -15.68 -5.75 -39.84
C VAL A 84 -14.29 -6.35 -39.71
N LEU A 85 -13.65 -6.69 -40.82
CA LEU A 85 -12.30 -7.28 -40.79
C LEU A 85 -11.26 -6.30 -40.24
N VAL A 86 -11.24 -5.08 -40.74
CA VAL A 86 -10.23 -4.09 -40.36
C VAL A 86 -10.54 -3.52 -39.01
N GLY A 87 -11.78 -3.07 -38.75
CA GLY A 87 -12.17 -2.43 -37.51
C GLY A 87 -12.38 -3.41 -36.33
N GLY A 88 -12.88 -4.63 -36.64
CA GLY A 88 -13.22 -5.62 -35.61
C GLY A 88 -12.14 -6.68 -35.36
N VAL A 89 -11.22 -6.90 -36.30
CA VAL A 89 -10.16 -7.91 -36.14
C VAL A 89 -8.78 -7.29 -36.21
N ALA A 90 -8.41 -6.65 -37.34
CA ALA A 90 -7.03 -6.20 -37.53
C ALA A 90 -6.63 -5.09 -36.56
N PHE A 91 -7.47 -4.09 -36.41
CA PHE A 91 -7.20 -2.94 -35.49
C PHE A 91 -7.05 -3.39 -34.02
N PRO A 92 -8.00 -4.14 -33.42
CA PRO A 92 -7.83 -4.62 -32.04
C PRO A 92 -6.61 -5.52 -31.87
N THR A 93 -6.34 -6.43 -32.83
CA THR A 93 -5.19 -7.35 -32.76
C THR A 93 -3.86 -6.58 -32.75
N VAL A 94 -3.69 -5.62 -33.67
CA VAL A 94 -2.47 -4.80 -33.74
C VAL A 94 -2.36 -3.91 -32.50
N GLY A 95 -3.46 -3.28 -32.06
CA GLY A 95 -3.47 -2.45 -30.84
C GLY A 95 -3.08 -3.22 -29.58
N LEU A 96 -3.65 -4.43 -29.41
CA LEU A 96 -3.31 -5.30 -28.28
C LEU A 96 -1.87 -5.82 -28.35
N ALA A 97 -1.36 -6.13 -29.56
CA ALA A 97 0.04 -6.54 -29.73
C ALA A 97 1.01 -5.42 -29.34
N ILE A 98 0.73 -4.17 -29.74
CA ILE A 98 1.54 -3.00 -29.35
C ILE A 98 1.50 -2.82 -27.81
N LEU A 99 0.31 -2.89 -27.20
CA LEU A 99 0.16 -2.78 -25.75
C LEU A 99 0.88 -3.91 -25.01
N LEU A 100 0.82 -5.13 -25.54
CA LEU A 100 1.52 -6.27 -24.95
C LEU A 100 3.03 -6.05 -24.96
N VAL A 101 3.61 -5.70 -26.12
CA VAL A 101 5.06 -5.46 -26.25
C VAL A 101 5.50 -4.31 -25.33
N TYR A 102 4.74 -3.21 -25.34
CA TYR A 102 5.03 -2.08 -24.47
C TYR A 102 4.91 -2.45 -22.99
N GLY A 103 3.83 -3.09 -22.58
CA GLY A 103 3.63 -3.55 -21.20
C GLY A 103 4.74 -4.50 -20.73
N LEU A 104 5.14 -5.46 -21.57
CA LEU A 104 6.26 -6.35 -21.25
C LEU A 104 7.60 -5.60 -21.12
N SER A 105 7.81 -4.54 -21.88
CA SER A 105 9.02 -3.71 -21.78
C SER A 105 9.11 -2.92 -20.48
N LEU A 106 7.98 -2.71 -19.81
CA LEU A 106 7.91 -2.03 -18.50
C LEU A 106 8.05 -2.98 -17.30
N LEU A 107 8.12 -4.30 -17.55
CA LEU A 107 8.35 -5.23 -16.44
C LEU A 107 9.66 -4.90 -15.75
N PRO A 108 9.63 -4.71 -14.43
CA PRO A 108 10.83 -4.35 -13.67
C PRO A 108 11.95 -5.37 -13.89
N ASN A 109 13.16 -4.90 -13.97
CA ASN A 109 14.37 -5.73 -14.01
C ASN A 109 14.61 -6.37 -12.63
N TRP A 110 13.65 -7.18 -12.17
CA TRP A 110 13.72 -7.95 -10.94
C TRP A 110 14.88 -8.96 -10.93
N ARG A 111 15.49 -9.19 -12.11
CA ARG A 111 16.73 -9.96 -12.31
C ARG A 111 17.93 -9.05 -12.56
N SER A 112 17.88 -7.77 -12.19
CA SER A 112 19.07 -6.92 -12.27
C SER A 112 20.16 -7.53 -11.38
N ASP A 113 21.33 -7.79 -11.94
CA ASP A 113 22.51 -8.24 -11.22
C ASP A 113 23.15 -7.11 -10.39
N GLU A 114 22.63 -5.87 -10.50
CA GLU A 114 23.10 -4.75 -9.70
C GLU A 114 22.69 -4.95 -8.23
N PRO A 115 23.64 -4.80 -7.30
CA PRO A 115 23.31 -4.89 -5.88
C PRO A 115 22.34 -3.76 -5.49
N PRO A 116 21.35 -4.02 -4.61
CA PRO A 116 20.49 -2.97 -4.08
C PRO A 116 21.28 -2.09 -3.11
N ASP A 117 20.88 -0.81 -3.02
CA ASP A 117 21.43 0.13 -2.04
C ASP A 117 21.02 -0.21 -0.60
N LEU A 118 19.82 -0.79 -0.46
CA LEU A 118 19.24 -1.20 0.83
C LEU A 118 18.49 -2.51 0.65
N ARG A 119 18.62 -3.42 1.63
CA ARG A 119 17.80 -4.64 1.71
C ARG A 119 16.95 -4.63 2.97
N VAL A 120 15.65 -4.89 2.81
CA VAL A 120 14.69 -5.01 3.90
C VAL A 120 14.00 -6.38 3.81
N GLU A 121 14.15 -7.20 4.81
CA GLU A 121 13.33 -8.41 4.94
C GLU A 121 11.97 -8.03 5.49
N VAL A 122 10.93 -8.47 4.81
CA VAL A 122 9.54 -8.22 5.18
C VAL A 122 8.87 -9.55 5.46
N LYS A 123 8.47 -9.77 6.70
CA LYS A 123 7.72 -10.94 7.12
C LYS A 123 6.28 -10.53 7.42
N ALA A 124 5.35 -11.10 6.68
CA ALA A 124 3.92 -10.93 6.92
C ALA A 124 3.46 -11.92 7.99
N GLU A 125 2.72 -11.42 8.95
CA GLU A 125 2.09 -12.17 10.04
C GLU A 125 0.67 -11.65 10.22
N GLN A 126 -0.32 -12.48 10.54
CA GLN A 126 -1.70 -12.04 10.76
C GLN A 126 -1.80 -11.19 12.04
N TYR A 127 -1.97 -9.84 11.99
CA TYR A 127 -2.22 -9.00 10.80
C TYR A 127 -1.29 -7.78 10.85
N TRP A 128 0.00 -7.96 10.71
CA TRP A 128 1.01 -6.90 10.80
C TRP A 128 2.24 -7.24 9.97
N TRP A 129 3.14 -6.27 9.80
CA TRP A 129 4.36 -6.39 9.00
C TRP A 129 5.59 -6.25 9.90
N ARG A 130 6.38 -7.30 9.97
CA ARG A 130 7.73 -7.28 10.55
C ARG A 130 8.70 -6.83 9.48
N LEU A 131 9.52 -5.83 9.80
CA LEU A 131 10.47 -5.21 8.89
C LEU A 131 11.86 -5.32 9.48
N SER A 132 12.82 -5.92 8.76
CA SER A 132 14.19 -6.09 9.22
C SER A 132 15.16 -5.50 8.20
N TYR A 133 15.75 -4.37 8.53
CA TYR A 133 16.78 -3.71 7.71
C TYR A 133 18.09 -4.45 7.84
N GLN A 134 18.65 -4.89 6.72
CA GLN A 134 19.96 -5.54 6.68
C GLN A 134 21.05 -4.46 6.57
N LEU A 135 21.91 -4.36 7.56
CA LEU A 135 22.92 -3.32 7.65
C LEU A 135 24.25 -3.78 7.04
N PRO A 136 25.11 -2.84 6.55
CA PRO A 136 26.41 -3.18 5.95
C PRO A 136 27.36 -3.91 6.90
N ASP A 137 27.20 -3.73 8.21
CA ASP A 137 27.99 -4.40 9.26
C ASP A 137 27.54 -5.86 9.53
N GLY A 138 26.56 -6.37 8.75
CA GLY A 138 26.01 -7.71 8.90
C GLY A 138 24.96 -7.83 10.02
N THR A 139 24.67 -6.76 10.75
CA THR A 139 23.59 -6.75 11.75
C THR A 139 22.24 -6.46 11.10
N SER A 140 21.15 -6.72 11.81
CA SER A 140 19.80 -6.36 11.38
C SER A 140 19.11 -5.46 12.40
N LEU A 141 18.29 -4.55 11.90
CA LEU A 141 17.45 -3.68 12.73
C LEU A 141 15.97 -4.02 12.46
N GLU A 142 15.29 -4.51 13.49
CA GLU A 142 13.87 -4.83 13.39
C GLU A 142 12.97 -3.63 13.77
N THR A 143 11.90 -3.43 13.02
CA THR A 143 10.79 -2.54 13.33
C THR A 143 9.47 -3.15 12.83
N ALA A 144 8.35 -2.47 13.00
CA ALA A 144 7.04 -2.97 12.60
C ALA A 144 6.12 -1.88 12.08
N ASN A 145 5.41 -2.19 11.00
CA ASN A 145 4.30 -1.41 10.44
C ASN A 145 4.62 0.05 10.04
N GLN A 146 5.88 0.47 10.16
CA GLN A 146 6.36 1.77 9.69
C GLN A 146 7.69 1.56 8.99
N LEU A 147 7.69 1.78 7.67
CA LEU A 147 8.81 1.59 6.77
C LEU A 147 9.41 2.96 6.46
N HIS A 148 10.71 3.12 6.68
CA HIS A 148 11.48 4.29 6.26
C HIS A 148 12.35 3.95 5.07
N LEU A 149 12.40 4.80 4.07
CA LEU A 149 13.12 4.57 2.81
C LEU A 149 13.93 5.80 2.42
N PRO A 150 15.17 5.65 1.98
CA PRO A 150 15.92 6.73 1.38
C PRO A 150 15.40 7.00 -0.04
N LYS A 151 15.23 8.28 -0.38
CA LYS A 151 14.88 8.71 -1.73
C LYS A 151 15.99 8.36 -2.72
N ASP A 152 15.61 8.05 -3.95
CA ASP A 152 16.46 7.72 -5.10
C ASP A 152 17.34 6.46 -4.93
N ALA A 153 17.20 5.73 -3.81
CA ALA A 153 17.89 4.46 -3.58
C ALA A 153 17.03 3.27 -4.05
N THR A 154 17.67 2.27 -4.64
CA THR A 154 17.02 1.00 -4.98
C THR A 154 16.92 0.11 -3.76
N VAL A 155 15.71 -0.09 -3.27
CA VAL A 155 15.43 -0.93 -2.10
C VAL A 155 14.92 -2.28 -2.55
N GLU A 156 15.57 -3.34 -2.07
CA GLU A 156 15.17 -4.72 -2.26
C GLU A 156 14.41 -5.23 -1.05
N PHE A 157 13.14 -5.58 -1.25
CA PHE A 157 12.28 -6.23 -0.26
C PHE A 157 12.30 -7.73 -0.48
N VAL A 158 12.71 -8.48 0.54
CA VAL A 158 12.66 -9.94 0.56
C VAL A 158 11.44 -10.36 1.36
N LEU A 159 10.41 -10.83 0.67
CA LEU A 159 9.08 -11.05 1.21
C LEU A 159 8.87 -12.52 1.60
N SER A 160 8.34 -12.73 2.78
CA SER A 160 7.96 -14.05 3.31
C SER A 160 6.72 -13.94 4.19
N SER A 161 6.09 -15.08 4.51
CA SER A 161 4.97 -15.17 5.45
C SER A 161 5.16 -16.33 6.40
N THR A 162 4.63 -16.21 7.63
CA THR A 162 4.62 -17.28 8.64
C THR A 162 3.31 -18.07 8.69
N ASP A 163 2.24 -17.56 8.10
CA ASP A 163 0.90 -18.10 8.25
C ASP A 163 0.18 -18.32 6.90
N VAL A 164 -0.46 -17.32 6.35
CA VAL A 164 -1.19 -17.38 5.08
C VAL A 164 -0.49 -16.54 4.01
N ILE A 165 -1.02 -16.54 2.79
CA ILE A 165 -0.55 -15.64 1.74
C ILE A 165 -1.01 -14.22 2.08
N HIS A 166 -0.09 -13.26 1.98
CA HIS A 166 -0.32 -11.82 2.00
C HIS A 166 0.24 -11.21 0.72
N SER A 167 -0.03 -9.95 0.44
CA SER A 167 0.61 -9.24 -0.67
C SER A 167 1.06 -7.86 -0.21
N PHE A 168 2.35 -7.60 -0.35
CA PHE A 168 2.98 -6.33 0.02
C PHE A 168 2.80 -5.34 -1.12
N TRP A 169 2.15 -4.20 -0.85
CA TRP A 169 1.87 -3.22 -1.87
C TRP A 169 1.94 -1.79 -1.34
N ILE A 170 2.73 -0.97 -2.03
CA ILE A 170 2.83 0.47 -1.81
C ILE A 170 2.42 1.14 -3.14
N PRO A 171 1.11 1.47 -3.33
CA PRO A 171 0.59 1.91 -4.62
C PRO A 171 1.31 3.12 -5.23
N ALA A 172 1.77 4.04 -4.39
CA ALA A 172 2.51 5.22 -4.82
C ALA A 172 3.94 4.92 -5.32
N LEU A 173 4.53 3.77 -4.94
CA LEU A 173 5.91 3.44 -5.30
C LEU A 173 6.00 2.41 -6.45
N GLY A 174 5.06 1.49 -6.57
CA GLY A 174 5.11 0.48 -7.62
C GLY A 174 4.06 -0.62 -7.51
N GLY A 175 4.33 -1.74 -8.20
CA GLY A 175 3.51 -2.93 -8.17
C GLY A 175 3.54 -3.68 -6.83
N LYS A 176 2.68 -4.69 -6.69
CA LYS A 176 2.62 -5.57 -5.52
C LYS A 176 3.42 -6.85 -5.72
N MET A 177 3.80 -7.48 -4.61
CA MET A 177 4.42 -8.80 -4.60
C MET A 177 3.89 -9.62 -3.42
N ASP A 178 3.56 -10.88 -3.69
CA ASP A 178 3.00 -11.77 -2.68
C ASP A 178 4.07 -12.25 -1.69
N ALA A 179 3.71 -12.26 -0.42
CA ALA A 179 4.44 -12.88 0.66
C ALA A 179 3.82 -14.26 0.93
N ILE A 180 4.52 -15.33 0.51
CA ILE A 180 4.00 -16.70 0.49
C ILE A 180 4.73 -17.54 1.52
N PRO A 181 4.01 -18.34 2.36
CA PRO A 181 4.63 -19.28 3.28
C PRO A 181 5.60 -20.23 2.57
N GLY A 182 6.80 -20.38 3.12
CA GLY A 182 7.82 -21.27 2.56
C GLY A 182 8.52 -20.75 1.30
N ARG A 183 8.23 -19.53 0.85
CA ARG A 183 8.92 -18.89 -0.28
C ARG A 183 9.56 -17.56 0.14
N ARG A 184 10.56 -17.15 -0.63
CA ARG A 184 11.20 -15.82 -0.53
C ARG A 184 11.03 -15.14 -1.88
N ASN A 185 10.06 -14.25 -1.98
CA ASN A 185 9.83 -13.42 -3.16
C ASN A 185 10.60 -12.11 -3.02
N VAL A 186 10.99 -11.53 -4.15
CA VAL A 186 11.78 -10.30 -4.18
C VAL A 186 11.02 -9.23 -4.93
N LEU A 187 10.91 -8.04 -4.33
CA LEU A 187 10.39 -6.83 -4.94
C LEU A 187 11.44 -5.73 -4.83
N ARG A 188 11.77 -5.06 -5.92
CA ARG A 188 12.64 -3.88 -5.92
C ARG A 188 11.83 -2.64 -6.22
N LEU A 189 11.98 -1.61 -5.41
CA LEU A 189 11.35 -0.30 -5.59
C LEU A 189 12.38 0.80 -5.44
N THR A 190 12.23 1.86 -6.22
CA THR A 190 13.05 3.08 -6.10
C THR A 190 12.14 4.27 -5.87
N PRO A 191 12.02 4.76 -4.62
CA PRO A 191 11.27 5.97 -4.30
C PRO A 191 11.90 7.18 -4.98
N THR A 192 11.10 8.08 -5.58
CA THR A 192 11.59 9.28 -6.29
C THR A 192 11.17 10.58 -5.63
N LYS A 193 10.20 10.53 -4.69
CA LYS A 193 9.67 11.72 -4.01
C LYS A 193 9.59 11.48 -2.52
N THR A 194 10.09 12.43 -1.73
CA THR A 194 9.92 12.44 -0.27
C THR A 194 8.46 12.62 0.11
N GLY A 195 8.08 12.08 1.25
CA GLY A 195 6.72 12.18 1.78
C GLY A 195 6.31 10.97 2.59
N THR A 196 5.07 10.97 3.05
CA THR A 196 4.45 9.84 3.73
C THR A 196 3.44 9.19 2.81
N TYR A 197 3.58 7.88 2.64
CA TYR A 197 2.71 7.05 1.82
C TYR A 197 2.13 5.93 2.67
N ARG A 198 1.15 5.22 2.12
CA ARG A 198 0.50 4.11 2.79
C ARG A 198 0.70 2.83 2.00
N GLY A 199 1.21 1.80 2.67
CA GLY A 199 1.23 0.43 2.17
C GLY A 199 0.08 -0.39 2.76
N VAL A 200 -0.34 -1.43 2.05
CA VAL A 200 -1.47 -2.28 2.42
C VAL A 200 -1.18 -3.75 2.12
N CYS A 201 -1.89 -4.64 2.81
CA CYS A 201 -2.02 -6.02 2.37
C CYS A 201 -3.01 -6.07 1.19
N ALA A 202 -2.58 -6.61 0.06
CA ALA A 202 -3.35 -6.67 -1.18
C ALA A 202 -3.76 -8.11 -1.57
N GLU A 203 -3.75 -9.04 -0.58
CA GLU A 203 -4.26 -10.40 -0.71
C GLU A 203 -5.07 -10.76 0.54
N PHE A 204 -6.28 -11.33 0.36
CA PHE A 204 -7.15 -11.63 1.49
C PHE A 204 -6.49 -12.62 2.45
N CYS A 205 -6.25 -12.17 3.68
CA CYS A 205 -5.52 -12.91 4.70
C CYS A 205 -6.35 -13.23 5.96
N GLY A 206 -7.65 -12.92 5.98
CA GLY A 206 -8.55 -13.22 7.11
C GLY A 206 -9.33 -12.01 7.64
N PRO A 207 -9.95 -12.12 8.84
CA PRO A 207 -10.89 -11.13 9.38
C PRO A 207 -10.38 -9.68 9.43
N SER A 208 -9.10 -9.47 9.74
CA SER A 208 -8.49 -8.13 9.81
C SER A 208 -7.64 -7.77 8.59
N HIS A 209 -7.91 -8.39 7.44
CA HIS A 209 -7.22 -8.07 6.18
C HIS A 209 -7.24 -6.58 5.85
N SER A 210 -8.39 -5.92 5.92
CA SER A 210 -8.55 -4.48 5.65
C SER A 210 -7.83 -3.58 6.67
N PHE A 211 -7.41 -4.13 7.81
CA PHE A 211 -6.69 -3.43 8.88
C PHE A 211 -5.19 -3.80 8.93
N MET A 212 -4.69 -4.46 7.89
CA MET A 212 -3.28 -4.81 7.77
C MET A 212 -2.59 -3.85 6.79
N ALA A 213 -2.30 -2.66 7.27
CA ALA A 213 -1.62 -1.61 6.54
C ALA A 213 -0.31 -1.21 7.24
N PHE A 214 0.45 -0.31 6.63
CA PHE A 214 1.67 0.24 7.20
C PHE A 214 1.96 1.63 6.63
N ALA A 215 2.60 2.48 7.44
CA ALA A 215 3.10 3.76 6.97
C ALA A 215 4.43 3.60 6.22
N VAL A 216 4.63 4.41 5.18
CA VAL A 216 5.88 4.46 4.41
C VAL A 216 6.36 5.89 4.39
N VAL A 217 7.52 6.15 4.99
CA VAL A 217 8.14 7.47 5.06
C VAL A 217 9.34 7.46 4.12
N VAL A 218 9.28 8.26 3.06
CA VAL A 218 10.41 8.46 2.14
C VAL A 218 11.10 9.77 2.51
N GLU A 219 12.40 9.68 2.78
CA GLU A 219 13.21 10.78 3.30
C GLU A 219 14.44 11.00 2.43
N GLU A 220 15.05 12.18 2.50
CA GLU A 220 16.37 12.41 1.94
C GLU A 220 17.40 11.49 2.65
N ALA A 221 18.48 11.15 1.97
CA ALA A 221 19.45 10.14 2.42
C ALA A 221 20.03 10.44 3.82
N GLU A 222 20.29 11.71 4.13
CA GLU A 222 20.84 12.14 5.42
C GLU A 222 19.80 11.97 6.54
N ALA A 223 18.53 12.28 6.29
CA ALA A 223 17.46 12.10 7.26
C ALA A 223 17.20 10.62 7.54
N PHE A 224 17.21 9.78 6.50
CA PHE A 224 17.13 8.32 6.64
C PHE A 224 18.30 7.77 7.47
N ALA A 225 19.53 8.22 7.21
CA ALA A 225 20.70 7.78 7.97
C ALA A 225 20.61 8.19 9.45
N ALA A 226 20.13 9.39 9.74
CA ALA A 226 19.90 9.87 11.11
C ALA A 226 18.83 9.04 11.80
N TRP A 227 17.70 8.76 11.12
CA TRP A 227 16.64 7.89 11.64
C TRP A 227 17.19 6.48 11.94
N LEU A 228 17.92 5.88 11.02
CA LEU A 228 18.51 4.55 11.18
C LEU A 228 19.46 4.48 12.38
N SER A 229 20.29 5.51 12.56
CA SER A 229 21.18 5.65 13.71
C SER A 229 20.43 5.75 15.03
N ALA A 230 19.34 6.53 15.07
CA ALA A 230 18.50 6.66 16.26
C ALA A 230 17.80 5.33 16.60
N GLN A 231 17.30 4.62 15.58
CA GLN A 231 16.64 3.33 15.76
C GLN A 231 17.59 2.22 16.30
N ARG A 232 18.91 2.36 16.16
CA ARG A 232 19.89 1.41 16.71
C ARG A 232 20.10 1.56 18.22
N GLN A 233 19.67 2.67 18.80
CA GLN A 233 19.86 2.91 20.23
C GLN A 233 18.91 2.01 21.05
N PRO A 234 19.36 1.44 22.18
CA PRO A 234 18.48 0.74 23.10
C PRO A 234 17.58 1.72 23.86
N ALA A 235 16.52 1.20 24.49
CA ALA A 235 15.71 1.96 25.41
C ALA A 235 16.55 2.44 26.61
N ARG A 236 16.26 3.67 27.09
CA ARG A 236 17.02 4.29 28.17
C ARG A 236 16.72 3.72 29.55
N ALA A 237 15.49 3.24 29.76
CA ALA A 237 15.05 2.68 31.04
C ALA A 237 13.96 1.62 30.81
N GLY A 238 13.84 0.68 31.76
CA GLY A 238 12.73 -0.25 31.86
C GLY A 238 11.58 0.33 32.70
N ASN A 239 10.44 -0.35 32.67
CA ASN A 239 9.28 -0.01 33.50
C ASN A 239 8.81 -1.27 34.26
N ALA A 240 8.58 -1.13 35.55
CA ALA A 240 8.23 -2.24 36.42
C ALA A 240 6.85 -2.83 36.09
N ALA A 241 5.85 -2.00 35.80
CA ALA A 241 4.52 -2.46 35.42
C ALA A 241 4.54 -3.22 34.09
N PHE A 242 5.31 -2.76 33.09
CA PHE A 242 5.52 -3.44 31.81
C PHE A 242 6.12 -4.85 31.98
N VAL A 243 7.14 -4.98 32.85
CA VAL A 243 7.79 -6.26 33.15
C VAL A 243 6.85 -7.17 33.94
N ALA A 244 6.20 -6.67 34.98
CA ALA A 244 5.29 -7.42 35.83
C ALA A 244 4.04 -7.93 35.05
N ALA A 245 3.55 -7.14 34.10
CA ALA A 245 2.45 -7.53 33.22
C ALA A 245 2.85 -8.61 32.17
N GLY A 246 4.14 -8.99 32.10
CA GLY A 246 4.62 -10.04 31.19
C GLY A 246 4.74 -9.64 29.73
N CYS A 247 4.68 -8.36 29.40
CA CYS A 247 4.75 -7.84 28.02
C CYS A 247 6.04 -8.29 27.30
N GLY A 248 7.16 -8.40 28.03
CA GLY A 248 8.45 -8.84 27.55
C GLY A 248 8.50 -10.32 27.09
N ALA A 249 7.49 -11.13 27.43
CA ALA A 249 7.42 -12.51 26.93
C ALA A 249 7.14 -12.57 25.42
N CYS A 250 6.45 -11.57 24.87
CA CYS A 250 6.11 -11.48 23.46
C CYS A 250 6.84 -10.35 22.72
N HIS A 251 7.20 -9.25 23.41
CA HIS A 251 7.77 -8.05 22.82
C HIS A 251 9.21 -7.82 23.28
N THR A 252 10.06 -7.50 22.32
CA THR A 252 11.38 -6.95 22.61
C THR A 252 11.30 -5.46 22.90
N VAL A 253 12.00 -5.02 23.97
CA VAL A 253 12.43 -3.65 24.21
C VAL A 253 13.93 -3.73 24.49
N ARG A 254 14.77 -3.41 23.49
CA ARG A 254 16.22 -3.57 23.56
C ARG A 254 16.81 -2.80 24.75
N GLY A 255 17.65 -3.46 25.53
CA GLY A 255 18.17 -2.94 26.79
C GLY A 255 17.27 -3.15 28.02
N VAL A 256 16.06 -3.70 27.85
CA VAL A 256 15.10 -3.99 28.93
C VAL A 256 14.66 -5.45 28.91
N THR A 257 14.09 -5.91 27.79
CA THR A 257 13.65 -7.30 27.57
C THR A 257 14.01 -7.70 26.13
N GLU A 258 14.78 -8.78 25.95
CA GLU A 258 15.27 -9.18 24.63
C GLU A 258 14.75 -10.54 24.17
N ALA A 259 13.96 -11.22 25.02
CA ALA A 259 13.49 -12.57 24.75
C ALA A 259 12.22 -12.65 23.88
N GLY A 260 11.43 -11.60 23.83
CA GLY A 260 10.13 -11.58 23.14
C GLY A 260 10.26 -11.35 21.64
N SER A 261 9.93 -12.39 20.84
CA SER A 261 9.99 -12.31 19.37
C SER A 261 8.65 -12.61 18.69
N VAL A 262 7.59 -12.86 19.47
CA VAL A 262 6.24 -13.17 18.95
C VAL A 262 5.56 -11.91 18.44
N GLY A 263 5.59 -10.84 19.23
CA GLY A 263 5.08 -9.52 18.85
C GLY A 263 6.15 -8.61 18.25
N PRO A 264 5.78 -7.40 17.82
CA PRO A 264 6.73 -6.42 17.29
C PRO A 264 7.73 -5.93 18.37
N ASP A 265 8.94 -5.58 17.93
CA ASP A 265 9.90 -4.82 18.74
C ASP A 265 9.27 -3.46 19.11
N LEU A 266 9.26 -3.12 20.39
CA LEU A 266 8.67 -1.89 20.94
C LEU A 266 9.70 -0.83 21.35
N THR A 267 10.99 -1.05 21.10
CA THR A 267 12.09 -0.18 21.55
C THR A 267 11.87 1.31 21.22
N HIS A 268 11.29 1.59 20.04
CA HIS A 268 10.98 2.95 19.58
C HIS A 268 9.49 3.11 19.28
N PHE A 269 8.64 2.48 20.09
CA PHE A 269 7.19 2.50 19.89
C PHE A 269 6.60 3.92 19.92
N GLY A 270 7.06 4.78 20.81
CA GLY A 270 6.56 6.14 20.96
C GLY A 270 6.87 7.07 19.78
N SER A 271 7.80 6.67 18.88
CA SER A 271 8.09 7.41 17.65
C SER A 271 7.22 6.96 16.46
N ARG A 272 6.44 5.88 16.59
CA ARG A 272 5.55 5.40 15.54
C ARG A 272 4.33 6.30 15.38
N ARG A 273 3.86 6.44 14.15
CA ARG A 273 2.67 7.24 13.82
C ARG A 273 1.37 6.57 14.25
N SER A 274 1.35 5.24 14.28
CA SER A 274 0.14 4.45 14.46
C SER A 274 0.39 3.17 15.24
N ILE A 275 -0.69 2.60 15.77
CA ILE A 275 -0.75 1.30 16.43
C ILE A 275 -1.67 0.35 15.66
N GLY A 276 -1.50 -0.97 15.89
CA GLY A 276 -2.32 -1.99 15.28
C GLY A 276 -2.19 -2.11 13.76
N ALA A 277 -0.99 -1.87 13.18
CA ALA A 277 -0.75 -1.89 11.74
C ALA A 277 -1.56 -0.81 10.99
N ASP A 278 -1.33 0.42 11.36
CA ASP A 278 -1.98 1.63 10.81
C ASP A 278 -3.50 1.69 11.02
N ARG A 279 -3.97 1.03 12.09
CA ARG A 279 -5.40 1.00 12.45
C ARG A 279 -5.85 2.21 13.26
N LEU A 280 -5.03 2.65 14.22
CA LEU A 280 -5.30 3.74 15.13
C LEU A 280 -4.10 4.68 15.19
N ALA A 281 -4.34 5.98 15.37
CA ALA A 281 -3.25 6.93 15.64
C ALA A 281 -2.55 6.56 16.97
N ASN A 282 -1.22 6.74 17.04
CA ASN A 282 -0.46 6.52 18.26
C ASN A 282 -0.69 7.66 19.25
N SER A 283 -1.73 7.50 20.06
CA SER A 283 -2.11 8.41 21.12
C SER A 283 -2.38 7.64 22.40
N ARG A 284 -2.32 8.34 23.56
CA ARG A 284 -2.53 7.73 24.87
C ARG A 284 -3.87 7.00 24.97
N ASP A 285 -4.94 7.63 24.53
CA ASP A 285 -6.30 7.08 24.63
C ASP A 285 -6.47 5.84 23.74
N ASN A 286 -5.96 5.91 22.51
CA ASN A 286 -5.98 4.77 21.58
C ASN A 286 -5.10 3.62 22.11
N LEU A 287 -3.96 3.92 22.72
CA LEU A 287 -3.08 2.91 23.29
C LEU A 287 -3.73 2.23 24.51
N LEU A 288 -4.36 2.99 25.39
CA LEU A 288 -5.12 2.43 26.51
C LEU A 288 -6.28 1.54 26.03
N ALA A 289 -7.02 1.97 25.02
CA ALA A 289 -8.08 1.16 24.41
C ALA A 289 -7.52 -0.13 23.79
N TRP A 290 -6.38 -0.02 23.09
CA TRP A 290 -5.69 -1.16 22.51
C TRP A 290 -5.19 -2.15 23.57
N LEU A 291 -4.57 -1.67 24.66
CA LEU A 291 -4.09 -2.52 25.74
C LEU A 291 -5.24 -3.26 26.44
N ARG A 292 -6.39 -2.62 26.63
CA ARG A 292 -7.56 -3.25 27.23
C ARG A 292 -8.16 -4.36 26.38
N ASP A 293 -8.37 -4.08 25.09
CA ASP A 293 -8.99 -5.03 24.15
C ASP A 293 -8.53 -4.81 22.71
N PRO A 294 -7.40 -5.37 22.30
CA PRO A 294 -6.91 -5.25 20.93
C PRO A 294 -7.91 -5.83 19.90
N ALA A 295 -8.61 -6.91 20.28
CA ALA A 295 -9.53 -7.61 19.38
C ALA A 295 -10.75 -6.77 19.01
N HIS A 296 -11.18 -5.84 19.87
CA HIS A 296 -12.24 -4.88 19.55
C HIS A 296 -11.89 -4.02 18.34
N SER A 297 -10.66 -3.52 18.29
CA SER A 297 -10.19 -2.67 17.18
C SER A 297 -9.75 -3.48 15.97
N LYS A 298 -9.30 -4.73 16.19
CA LYS A 298 -8.66 -5.58 15.18
C LYS A 298 -8.99 -7.07 15.43
N PRO A 299 -10.14 -7.56 14.96
CA PRO A 299 -10.58 -8.93 15.17
C PRO A 299 -9.54 -9.96 14.71
N GLY A 300 -9.28 -10.98 15.56
CA GLY A 300 -8.33 -12.04 15.26
C GLY A 300 -6.86 -11.68 15.48
N VAL A 301 -6.56 -10.54 16.10
CA VAL A 301 -5.18 -10.21 16.50
C VAL A 301 -4.71 -11.19 17.59
N GLY A 302 -3.44 -11.62 17.52
CA GLY A 302 -2.87 -12.57 18.49
C GLY A 302 -2.52 -11.97 19.86
N MET A 303 -2.48 -10.65 20.01
CA MET A 303 -2.23 -9.98 21.28
C MET A 303 -3.43 -10.10 22.21
N PRO A 304 -3.28 -10.63 23.44
CA PRO A 304 -4.37 -10.69 24.42
C PRO A 304 -4.73 -9.29 24.94
N GLY A 305 -5.98 -9.16 25.43
CA GLY A 305 -6.40 -7.97 26.17
C GLY A 305 -5.95 -8.01 27.63
N TYR A 306 -5.64 -6.84 28.18
CA TYR A 306 -5.14 -6.64 29.54
C TYR A 306 -6.15 -5.91 30.44
N ALA A 307 -7.45 -5.97 30.12
CA ALA A 307 -8.50 -5.32 30.91
C ALA A 307 -8.58 -5.82 32.38
N PHE A 308 -7.91 -6.93 32.71
CA PHE A 308 -7.81 -7.47 34.07
C PHE A 308 -6.79 -6.74 34.95
N LEU A 309 -5.89 -5.95 34.37
CA LEU A 309 -4.94 -5.13 35.12
C LEU A 309 -5.63 -3.88 35.72
N PRO A 310 -5.13 -3.37 36.86
CA PRO A 310 -5.55 -2.09 37.38
C PRO A 310 -5.37 -0.95 36.37
N ASP A 311 -6.29 0.01 36.35
CA ASP A 311 -6.20 1.16 35.44
C ASP A 311 -4.92 1.97 35.62
N ALA A 312 -4.38 2.04 36.83
CA ALA A 312 -3.11 2.71 37.12
C ALA A 312 -1.94 2.04 36.41
N ASP A 313 -1.88 0.69 36.42
CA ASP A 313 -0.81 -0.07 35.77
C ASP A 313 -0.91 0.06 34.24
N LEU A 314 -2.13 -0.01 33.69
CA LEU A 314 -2.34 0.23 32.25
C LEU A 314 -1.92 1.63 31.82
N ALA A 315 -2.21 2.64 32.66
CA ALA A 315 -1.80 4.01 32.40
C ALA A 315 -0.27 4.16 32.43
N GLU A 316 0.38 3.58 33.43
CA GLU A 316 1.85 3.57 33.55
C GLU A 316 2.52 2.88 32.37
N ILE A 317 2.01 1.71 31.93
CA ILE A 317 2.51 1.00 30.75
C ILE A 317 2.32 1.84 29.49
N ALA A 318 1.16 2.48 29.31
CA ALA A 318 0.90 3.31 28.14
C ALA A 318 1.83 4.52 28.08
N ASP A 319 2.02 5.20 29.19
CA ASP A 319 2.91 6.36 29.30
C ASP A 319 4.37 5.96 29.02
N TYR A 320 4.82 4.84 29.59
CA TYR A 320 6.13 4.26 29.31
C TYR A 320 6.34 3.98 27.81
N LEU A 321 5.39 3.28 27.17
CA LEU A 321 5.50 2.95 25.74
C LEU A 321 5.56 4.20 24.86
N LEU A 322 4.84 5.26 25.20
CA LEU A 322 4.86 6.53 24.46
C LEU A 322 6.17 7.32 24.65
N GLU A 323 6.93 7.06 25.71
CA GLU A 323 8.25 7.65 25.95
C GLU A 323 9.38 6.93 25.19
N LEU A 324 9.16 5.71 24.69
CA LEU A 324 10.11 4.94 23.90
C LEU A 324 10.27 5.56 22.49
N LYS A 325 11.19 6.52 22.38
CA LYS A 325 11.46 7.29 21.14
C LYS A 325 12.88 7.09 20.65
#